data_1f5cadfb0c8ffd96b621421c57573f7d
#
_entry.id   1f5cadfb0c8ffd96b621421c57573f7d
#
_cell.length_a   1.000
_cell.length_b   1.000
_cell.length_c   1.000
_cell.angle_alpha   90.00
_cell.angle_beta   90.00
_cell.angle_gamma   90.00
#
_symmetry.space_group_name_H-M   'P 1'
#
loop_
_entity.id
_entity.type
_entity.pdbx_description
1 polymer ?
#
loop_
_entity_poly.entity_id
_entity_poly.type
_entity_poly.pdbx_seq_one_letter_code
_entity_poly.pdbx_strand_id
1 'polypeptide(L)'
;LFASISNAWLSGQWDIHQMSHPLPTTLITLALALKIGLAPLHTWMPEVLQGLDLTTGLILSTWQKLAPFCLLLQVQPANATLLLVLGITSTLVGGWGGLNQTQLRKILAYSSIAHLGWMILVLQFSPSLTFLTLLVYFIMTFSLFISFKISNATNINTLATSWAKAPALTSIIPLILLSLGGLPPLTGFLPKWLILQELTKQDLTPLATVAALSALL
;
A
#
# COMPACT_ATOMS: atom_id res chain seq x y z
N LEU A 1 -10.81 -6.15 15.73
CA LEU A 1 -9.95 -7.27 16.13
C LEU A 1 -10.43 -7.94 17.41
N PHE A 2 -10.62 -7.20 18.51
CA PHE A 2 -11.08 -7.80 19.76
C PHE A 2 -12.43 -8.53 19.59
N ALA A 3 -13.42 -7.87 19.02
CA ALA A 3 -14.73 -8.46 18.80
C ALA A 3 -14.70 -9.69 17.88
N SER A 4 -13.85 -9.71 16.88
CA SER A 4 -13.70 -10.87 15.97
C SER A 4 -13.04 -12.06 16.66
N ILE A 5 -12.00 -11.81 17.47
CA ILE A 5 -11.32 -12.86 18.25
C ILE A 5 -12.25 -13.42 19.32
N SER A 6 -12.99 -12.58 20.05
CA SER A 6 -13.95 -13.04 21.04
C SER A 6 -15.08 -13.89 20.44
N ASN A 7 -15.55 -13.53 19.24
CA ASN A 7 -16.54 -14.33 18.53
C ASN A 7 -15.97 -15.67 18.04
N ALA A 8 -14.71 -15.69 17.57
CA ALA A 8 -14.04 -16.93 17.22
C ALA A 8 -13.85 -17.87 18.43
N TRP A 9 -13.52 -17.31 19.60
CA TRP A 9 -13.40 -18.09 20.83
C TRP A 9 -14.74 -18.66 21.29
N LEU A 10 -15.81 -17.87 21.21
CA LEU A 10 -17.16 -18.34 21.53
C LEU A 10 -17.63 -19.47 20.59
N SER A 11 -17.17 -19.46 19.34
CA SER A 11 -17.42 -20.54 18.36
C SER A 11 -16.48 -21.74 18.48
N GLY A 12 -15.55 -21.75 19.46
CA GLY A 12 -14.61 -22.84 19.70
C GLY A 12 -13.42 -22.89 18.74
N GLN A 13 -13.17 -21.84 17.99
CA GLN A 13 -12.03 -21.75 17.05
C GLN A 13 -10.87 -20.99 17.69
N TRP A 14 -9.83 -21.70 18.05
CA TRP A 14 -8.65 -21.15 18.73
C TRP A 14 -7.52 -20.74 17.79
N ASP A 15 -7.47 -21.38 16.61
CA ASP A 15 -6.44 -21.15 15.61
C ASP A 15 -6.91 -20.20 14.52
N ILE A 16 -6.10 -19.17 14.23
CA ILE A 16 -6.38 -18.17 13.20
C ILE A 16 -6.46 -18.81 11.79
N HIS A 17 -5.71 -19.89 11.55
CA HIS A 17 -5.72 -20.63 10.28
C HIS A 17 -6.99 -21.49 10.07
N GLN A 18 -7.69 -21.83 11.13
CA GLN A 18 -8.84 -22.74 11.10
C GLN A 18 -10.18 -22.01 11.20
N MET A 19 -10.20 -20.69 11.04
CA MET A 19 -11.44 -19.91 11.08
C MET A 19 -12.33 -20.25 9.88
N SER A 20 -13.32 -21.09 10.08
CA SER A 20 -14.28 -21.50 9.04
C SER A 20 -15.51 -20.59 8.95
N HIS A 21 -15.84 -19.88 10.04
CA HIS A 21 -17.01 -19.01 10.05
C HIS A 21 -16.77 -17.70 9.28
N PRO A 22 -17.69 -17.32 8.36
CA PRO A 22 -17.49 -16.14 7.50
C PRO A 22 -17.55 -14.82 8.28
N LEU A 23 -18.31 -14.72 9.38
CA LEU A 23 -18.44 -13.48 10.15
C LEU A 23 -17.14 -13.05 10.84
N PRO A 24 -16.46 -13.87 11.67
CA PRO A 24 -15.20 -13.46 12.28
C PRO A 24 -14.09 -13.20 11.24
N THR A 25 -14.02 -13.98 10.15
CA THR A 25 -13.01 -13.77 9.10
C THR A 25 -13.21 -12.44 8.36
N THR A 26 -14.44 -12.06 8.02
CA THR A 26 -14.73 -10.76 7.40
C THR A 26 -14.46 -9.59 8.35
N LEU A 27 -14.80 -9.72 9.63
CA LEU A 27 -14.51 -8.69 10.63
C LEU A 27 -13.00 -8.50 10.85
N ILE A 28 -12.22 -9.59 10.88
CA ILE A 28 -10.75 -9.51 11.00
C ILE A 28 -10.16 -8.86 9.75
N THR A 29 -10.57 -9.26 8.56
CA THR A 29 -10.06 -8.66 7.32
C THR A 29 -10.35 -7.17 7.23
N LEU A 30 -11.56 -6.72 7.59
CA LEU A 30 -11.90 -5.31 7.64
C LEU A 30 -11.11 -4.54 8.71
N ALA A 31 -10.94 -5.12 9.89
CA ALA A 31 -10.15 -4.51 10.95
C ALA A 31 -8.66 -4.38 10.59
N LEU A 32 -8.10 -5.39 9.90
CA LEU A 32 -6.74 -5.33 9.39
C LEU A 32 -6.62 -4.33 8.22
N ALA A 33 -7.61 -4.28 7.33
CA ALA A 33 -7.70 -3.31 6.25
C ALA A 33 -7.71 -1.86 6.79
N LEU A 34 -8.48 -1.59 7.85
CA LEU A 34 -8.48 -0.31 8.54
C LEU A 34 -7.12 0.02 9.12
N LYS A 35 -6.46 -0.93 9.77
CA LYS A 35 -5.14 -0.73 10.41
C LYS A 35 -4.04 -0.47 9.38
N ILE A 36 -4.09 -1.12 8.23
CA ILE A 36 -3.15 -0.93 7.12
C ILE A 36 -3.41 0.40 6.39
N GLY A 37 -4.68 0.86 6.40
CA GLY A 37 -5.13 2.07 5.72
C GLY A 37 -5.57 1.83 4.27
N LEU A 38 -6.33 0.75 4.02
CA LEU A 38 -6.92 0.49 2.71
C LEU A 38 -8.19 1.30 2.50
N ALA A 39 -8.47 1.67 1.25
CA ALA A 39 -9.74 2.28 0.93
C ALA A 39 -10.89 1.26 1.09
N PRO A 40 -12.06 1.69 1.61
CA PRO A 40 -12.48 3.06 1.94
C PRO A 40 -12.02 3.58 3.30
N LEU A 41 -11.38 2.77 4.14
CA LEU A 41 -11.00 3.08 5.53
C LEU A 41 -9.64 3.80 5.67
N HIS A 42 -9.22 4.54 4.65
CA HIS A 42 -7.86 5.09 4.47
C HIS A 42 -7.69 6.54 4.99
N THR A 43 -8.77 7.26 5.29
CA THR A 43 -8.76 8.72 5.54
C THR A 43 -7.83 9.16 6.66
N TRP A 44 -7.66 8.32 7.69
CA TRP A 44 -6.79 8.61 8.82
C TRP A 44 -5.29 8.71 8.43
N MET A 45 -4.86 7.97 7.40
CA MET A 45 -3.44 7.83 7.06
C MET A 45 -2.82 9.12 6.48
N PRO A 46 -3.43 9.83 5.51
CA PRO A 46 -2.92 11.11 5.02
C PRO A 46 -2.89 12.20 6.10
N GLU A 47 -3.88 12.21 7.00
CA GLU A 47 -3.97 13.20 8.08
C GLU A 47 -2.89 12.97 9.14
N VAL A 48 -2.69 11.74 9.56
CA VAL A 48 -1.66 11.38 10.53
C VAL A 48 -0.26 11.65 9.96
N LEU A 49 0.02 11.24 8.70
CA LEU A 49 1.32 11.49 8.07
C LEU A 49 1.61 12.99 7.89
N GLN A 50 0.58 13.82 7.70
CA GLN A 50 0.74 15.26 7.63
C GLN A 50 1.24 15.84 8.96
N GLY A 51 0.74 15.34 10.09
CA GLY A 51 1.08 15.83 11.43
C GLY A 51 2.40 15.30 11.99
N LEU A 52 2.94 14.22 11.42
CA LEU A 52 4.16 13.57 11.90
C LEU A 52 5.42 14.10 11.24
N ASP A 53 6.56 13.97 11.92
CA ASP A 53 7.87 14.16 11.34
C ASP A 53 8.19 13.10 10.28
N LEU A 54 9.08 13.39 9.33
CA LEU A 54 9.46 12.47 8.27
C LEU A 54 10.03 11.14 8.80
N THR A 55 10.73 11.14 9.92
CA THR A 55 11.26 9.92 10.56
C THR A 55 10.16 9.03 11.13
N THR A 56 9.23 9.62 11.88
CA THR A 56 8.09 8.88 12.44
C THR A 56 7.12 8.44 11.34
N GLY A 57 6.96 9.27 10.29
CA GLY A 57 6.20 8.93 9.09
C GLY A 57 6.79 7.73 8.34
N LEU A 58 8.12 7.61 8.27
CA LEU A 58 8.78 6.44 7.70
C LEU A 58 8.45 5.17 8.50
N ILE A 59 8.55 5.21 9.83
CA ILE A 59 8.22 4.07 10.69
C ILE A 59 6.76 3.65 10.51
N LEU A 60 5.84 4.61 10.44
CA LEU A 60 4.42 4.35 10.24
C LEU A 60 4.15 3.73 8.87
N SER A 61 4.82 4.21 7.82
CA SER A 61 4.60 3.76 6.45
C SER A 61 5.25 2.41 6.14
N THR A 62 6.26 1.97 6.92
CA THR A 62 7.01 0.73 6.71
C THR A 62 6.79 -0.27 7.84
N TRP A 63 7.37 -0.03 9.00
CA TRP A 63 7.41 -0.98 10.11
C TRP A 63 6.04 -1.38 10.63
N GLN A 64 5.15 -0.41 10.81
CA GLN A 64 3.82 -0.67 11.35
C GLN A 64 2.90 -1.47 10.41
N LYS A 65 3.23 -1.56 9.13
CA LYS A 65 2.46 -2.35 8.17
C LYS A 65 2.83 -3.83 8.17
N LEU A 66 3.99 -4.22 8.70
CA LEU A 66 4.45 -5.60 8.70
C LEU A 66 3.50 -6.52 9.47
N ALA A 67 3.19 -6.20 10.72
CA ALA A 67 2.38 -7.07 11.57
C ALA A 67 0.95 -7.30 11.01
N PRO A 68 0.17 -6.27 10.64
CA PRO A 68 -1.15 -6.50 10.08
C PRO A 68 -1.11 -7.17 8.70
N PHE A 69 -0.06 -6.95 7.92
CA PHE A 69 0.10 -7.61 6.63
C PHE A 69 0.41 -9.10 6.77
N CYS A 70 1.30 -9.47 7.70
CA CYS A 70 1.57 -10.88 8.03
C CYS A 70 0.32 -11.61 8.54
N LEU A 71 -0.49 -10.95 9.38
CA LEU A 71 -1.77 -11.52 9.83
C LEU A 71 -2.73 -11.71 8.67
N LEU A 72 -2.76 -10.78 7.71
CA LEU A 72 -3.62 -10.87 6.53
C LEU A 72 -3.22 -12.04 5.63
N LEU A 73 -1.93 -12.34 5.52
CA LEU A 73 -1.42 -13.52 4.82
C LEU A 73 -1.82 -14.83 5.50
N GLN A 74 -1.94 -14.83 6.84
CA GLN A 74 -2.29 -16.02 7.61
C GLN A 74 -3.79 -16.30 7.66
N VAL A 75 -4.62 -15.25 7.69
CA VAL A 75 -6.09 -15.36 7.87
C VAL A 75 -6.78 -15.96 6.66
N GLN A 76 -6.20 -16.28 5.56
CA GLN A 76 -6.87 -16.80 4.36
C GLN A 76 -8.35 -16.35 4.29
N PRO A 77 -8.65 -15.17 3.75
CA PRO A 77 -9.98 -14.59 3.85
C PRO A 77 -11.00 -15.47 3.12
N ALA A 78 -12.05 -15.84 3.82
CA ALA A 78 -13.14 -16.67 3.30
C ALA A 78 -13.83 -16.04 2.08
N ASN A 79 -13.73 -14.72 1.92
CA ASN A 79 -14.34 -13.97 0.81
C ASN A 79 -13.29 -13.37 -0.11
N ALA A 80 -12.96 -14.09 -1.19
CA ALA A 80 -12.10 -13.62 -2.28
C ALA A 80 -12.53 -12.26 -2.83
N THR A 81 -13.82 -12.09 -3.04
CA THR A 81 -14.42 -10.88 -3.62
C THR A 81 -14.19 -9.64 -2.75
N LEU A 82 -14.20 -9.79 -1.43
CA LEU A 82 -13.96 -8.67 -0.51
C LEU A 82 -12.55 -8.11 -0.66
N LEU A 83 -11.53 -8.96 -0.76
CA LEU A 83 -10.15 -8.51 -0.98
C LEU A 83 -9.96 -7.86 -2.36
N LEU A 84 -10.58 -8.42 -3.39
CA LEU A 84 -10.51 -7.83 -4.73
C LEU A 84 -11.16 -6.43 -4.75
N VAL A 85 -12.32 -6.27 -4.12
CA VAL A 85 -12.98 -4.96 -4.00
C VAL A 85 -12.12 -3.96 -3.21
N LEU A 86 -11.57 -4.36 -2.05
CA LEU A 86 -10.69 -3.51 -1.27
C LEU A 86 -9.39 -3.17 -2.03
N GLY A 87 -8.85 -4.09 -2.79
CA GLY A 87 -7.68 -3.88 -3.63
C GLY A 87 -7.94 -2.84 -4.73
N ILE A 88 -9.02 -2.99 -5.51
CA ILE A 88 -9.36 -2.05 -6.59
C ILE A 88 -9.71 -0.67 -6.03
N THR A 89 -10.56 -0.60 -5.01
CA THR A 89 -10.92 0.70 -4.43
C THR A 89 -9.70 1.43 -3.89
N SER A 90 -8.73 0.72 -3.29
CA SER A 90 -7.51 1.33 -2.79
C SER A 90 -6.54 1.76 -3.90
N THR A 91 -6.45 1.03 -5.02
CA THR A 91 -5.66 1.48 -6.16
C THR A 91 -6.25 2.74 -6.82
N LEU A 92 -7.56 2.78 -7.02
CA LEU A 92 -8.26 3.93 -7.60
C LEU A 92 -8.19 5.16 -6.69
N VAL A 93 -8.54 5.02 -5.43
CA VAL A 93 -8.54 6.14 -4.47
C VAL A 93 -7.12 6.61 -4.19
N GLY A 94 -6.15 5.70 -4.10
CA GLY A 94 -4.74 6.04 -3.90
C GLY A 94 -4.15 6.82 -5.07
N GLY A 95 -4.47 6.43 -6.32
CA GLY A 95 -4.05 7.17 -7.51
C GLY A 95 -4.73 8.55 -7.59
N TRP A 96 -6.04 8.60 -7.53
CA TRP A 96 -6.80 9.83 -7.69
C TRP A 96 -6.59 10.82 -6.54
N GLY A 97 -6.51 10.34 -5.29
CA GLY A 97 -6.32 11.18 -4.12
C GLY A 97 -4.95 11.89 -4.07
N GLY A 98 -3.93 11.32 -4.74
CA GLY A 98 -2.60 11.91 -4.83
C GLY A 98 -2.47 13.10 -5.78
N LEU A 99 -3.30 13.18 -6.84
CA LEU A 99 -3.16 14.15 -7.95
C LEU A 99 -3.20 15.62 -7.50
N ASN A 100 -4.04 15.99 -6.55
CA ASN A 100 -4.24 17.36 -6.12
C ASN A 100 -3.48 17.73 -4.83
N GLN A 101 -2.50 16.92 -4.41
CA GLN A 101 -1.77 17.17 -3.19
C GLN A 101 -0.50 17.98 -3.45
N THR A 102 -0.30 19.04 -2.69
CA THR A 102 0.92 19.87 -2.73
C THR A 102 1.94 19.46 -1.66
N GLN A 103 1.49 18.75 -0.62
CA GLN A 103 2.34 18.30 0.48
C GLN A 103 2.93 16.92 0.19
N LEU A 104 4.26 16.81 0.24
CA LEU A 104 4.98 15.56 -0.07
C LEU A 104 4.56 14.39 0.84
N ARG A 105 4.30 14.66 2.12
CA ARG A 105 3.83 13.63 3.07
C ARG A 105 2.46 13.05 2.70
N LYS A 106 1.55 13.86 2.19
CA LYS A 106 0.25 13.38 1.70
C LYS A 106 0.40 12.57 0.41
N ILE A 107 1.27 12.99 -0.50
CA ILE A 107 1.58 12.24 -1.72
C ILE A 107 2.11 10.86 -1.36
N LEU A 108 3.05 10.76 -0.40
CA LEU A 108 3.56 9.47 0.09
C LEU A 108 2.48 8.63 0.78
N ALA A 109 1.52 9.25 1.46
CA ALA A 109 0.40 8.53 2.04
C ALA A 109 -0.48 7.89 0.96
N TYR A 110 -0.90 8.64 -0.04
CA TYR A 110 -1.73 8.13 -1.14
C TYR A 110 -1.00 7.10 -2.00
N SER A 111 0.28 7.31 -2.27
CA SER A 111 1.10 6.29 -2.97
C SER A 111 1.18 4.99 -2.17
N SER A 112 1.26 5.07 -0.83
CA SER A 112 1.24 3.89 0.02
C SER A 112 -0.10 3.14 -0.03
N ILE A 113 -1.23 3.85 -0.06
CA ILE A 113 -2.57 3.26 -0.19
C ILE A 113 -2.70 2.53 -1.53
N ALA A 114 -2.22 3.16 -2.62
CA ALA A 114 -2.21 2.55 -3.95
C ALA A 114 -1.38 1.26 -4.00
N HIS A 115 -0.14 1.28 -3.47
CA HIS A 115 0.73 0.10 -3.45
C HIS A 115 0.17 -1.04 -2.62
N LEU A 116 -0.43 -0.73 -1.48
CA LEU A 116 -1.12 -1.74 -0.67
C LEU A 116 -2.31 -2.34 -1.43
N GLY A 117 -3.04 -1.54 -2.20
CA GLY A 117 -4.09 -2.04 -3.08
C GLY A 117 -3.56 -3.09 -4.06
N TRP A 118 -2.43 -2.82 -4.73
CA TRP A 118 -1.77 -3.78 -5.61
C TRP A 118 -1.35 -5.07 -4.91
N MET A 119 -0.81 -4.99 -3.69
CA MET A 119 -0.43 -6.16 -2.91
C MET A 119 -1.63 -7.05 -2.57
N ILE A 120 -2.76 -6.43 -2.21
CA ILE A 120 -3.96 -7.17 -1.80
C ILE A 120 -4.65 -7.86 -2.97
N LEU A 121 -4.61 -7.28 -4.17
CA LEU A 121 -5.16 -7.92 -5.37
C LEU A 121 -4.56 -9.31 -5.63
N VAL A 122 -3.28 -9.50 -5.31
CA VAL A 122 -2.55 -10.76 -5.59
C VAL A 122 -2.39 -11.64 -4.34
N LEU A 123 -2.74 -11.12 -3.18
CA LEU A 123 -2.51 -11.82 -1.90
C LEU A 123 -3.10 -13.23 -1.87
N GLN A 124 -4.23 -13.46 -2.51
CA GLN A 124 -4.88 -14.76 -2.56
C GLN A 124 -4.25 -15.74 -3.54
N PHE A 125 -3.72 -15.22 -4.65
CA PHE A 125 -3.24 -16.05 -5.75
C PHE A 125 -1.78 -16.46 -5.56
N SER A 126 -0.94 -15.51 -5.14
CA SER A 126 0.49 -15.73 -4.97
C SER A 126 1.06 -14.95 -3.79
N PRO A 127 1.15 -15.58 -2.59
CA PRO A 127 1.72 -14.93 -1.41
C PRO A 127 3.20 -14.51 -1.60
N SER A 128 3.96 -15.26 -2.40
CA SER A 128 5.34 -14.94 -2.73
C SER A 128 5.50 -13.63 -3.50
N LEU A 129 4.60 -13.36 -4.46
CA LEU A 129 4.55 -12.10 -5.19
C LEU A 129 4.16 -10.93 -4.28
N THR A 130 3.20 -11.12 -3.38
CA THR A 130 2.84 -10.08 -2.41
C THR A 130 3.99 -9.72 -1.49
N PHE A 131 4.78 -10.71 -1.06
CA PHE A 131 5.97 -10.47 -0.25
C PHE A 131 7.05 -9.70 -1.03
N LEU A 132 7.29 -10.07 -2.29
CA LEU A 132 8.23 -9.38 -3.17
C LEU A 132 7.82 -7.91 -3.37
N THR A 133 6.53 -7.66 -3.65
CA THR A 133 6.02 -6.30 -3.85
C THR A 133 6.13 -5.45 -2.58
N LEU A 134 5.90 -6.04 -1.42
CA LEU A 134 6.06 -5.39 -0.12
C LEU A 134 7.52 -5.00 0.12
N LEU A 135 8.47 -5.87 -0.21
CA LEU A 135 9.90 -5.62 -0.04
C LEU A 135 10.37 -4.46 -0.95
N VAL A 136 9.98 -4.49 -2.23
CA VAL A 136 10.28 -3.40 -3.18
C VAL A 136 9.67 -2.08 -2.69
N TYR A 137 8.42 -2.10 -2.23
CA TYR A 137 7.76 -0.93 -1.66
C TYR A 137 8.54 -0.35 -0.47
N PHE A 138 9.05 -1.19 0.43
CA PHE A 138 9.83 -0.72 1.58
C PHE A 138 11.13 -0.03 1.15
N ILE A 139 11.86 -0.59 0.21
CA ILE A 139 13.11 0.01 -0.28
C ILE A 139 12.83 1.38 -0.89
N MET A 140 11.78 1.49 -1.71
CA MET A 140 11.41 2.73 -2.38
C MET A 140 10.94 3.81 -1.39
N THR A 141 10.06 3.46 -0.45
CA THR A 141 9.57 4.40 0.56
C THR A 141 10.68 4.86 1.49
N PHE A 142 11.56 3.95 1.91
CA PHE A 142 12.72 4.28 2.74
C PHE A 142 13.63 5.30 2.05
N SER A 143 13.95 5.07 0.78
CA SER A 143 14.80 5.99 0.00
C SER A 143 14.18 7.37 -0.16
N LEU A 144 12.86 7.47 -0.37
CA LEU A 144 12.15 8.75 -0.49
C LEU A 144 12.07 9.52 0.83
N PHE A 145 11.71 8.87 1.92
CA PHE A 145 11.65 9.55 3.21
C PHE A 145 13.01 10.10 3.64
N ILE A 146 14.09 9.35 3.41
CA ILE A 146 15.45 9.82 3.71
C ILE A 146 15.81 11.00 2.81
N SER A 147 15.57 10.91 1.50
CA SER A 147 15.89 11.98 0.56
C SER A 147 15.13 13.27 0.89
N PHE A 148 13.85 13.19 1.27
CA PHE A 148 13.07 14.34 1.71
C PHE A 148 13.55 14.90 3.05
N LYS A 149 14.03 14.06 3.95
CA LYS A 149 14.60 14.50 5.22
C LYS A 149 15.91 15.28 5.00
N ILE A 150 16.80 14.76 4.15
CA ILE A 150 18.08 15.43 3.85
C ILE A 150 17.85 16.78 3.12
N SER A 151 16.89 16.83 2.20
CA SER A 151 16.54 18.05 1.47
C SER A 151 15.72 19.04 2.29
N ASN A 152 15.22 18.66 3.48
CA ASN A 152 14.28 19.43 4.31
C ASN A 152 13.04 19.89 3.52
N ALA A 153 12.60 19.09 2.55
CA ALA A 153 11.48 19.42 1.70
C ALA A 153 10.16 18.92 2.32
N THR A 154 9.22 19.85 2.54
CA THR A 154 7.86 19.54 3.04
C THR A 154 6.81 19.63 1.94
N ASN A 155 7.02 20.50 0.97
CA ASN A 155 6.12 20.77 -0.15
C ASN A 155 6.85 20.61 -1.49
N ILE A 156 6.10 20.48 -2.59
CA ILE A 156 6.66 20.39 -3.95
C ILE A 156 7.51 21.64 -4.27
N ASN A 157 7.07 22.83 -3.86
CA ASN A 157 7.81 24.07 -4.11
C ASN A 157 9.16 24.10 -3.37
N THR A 158 9.20 23.65 -2.12
CA THR A 158 10.45 23.55 -1.35
C THR A 158 11.40 22.51 -1.94
N LEU A 159 10.86 21.44 -2.54
CA LEU A 159 11.64 20.47 -3.26
C LEU A 159 12.27 21.09 -4.53
N ALA A 160 11.50 21.87 -5.30
CA ALA A 160 12.00 22.54 -6.49
C ALA A 160 13.12 23.55 -6.16
N THR A 161 13.02 24.29 -5.06
CA THR A 161 14.06 25.23 -4.63
C THR A 161 15.28 24.56 -3.99
N SER A 162 15.19 23.30 -3.58
CA SER A 162 16.31 22.54 -3.01
C SER A 162 17.43 22.23 -4.01
N TRP A 163 17.18 22.40 -5.32
CA TRP A 163 18.19 22.30 -6.36
C TRP A 163 19.41 23.18 -6.12
N ALA A 164 19.22 24.38 -5.58
CA ALA A 164 20.31 25.30 -5.26
C ALA A 164 21.23 24.79 -4.14
N LYS A 165 20.73 23.91 -3.26
CA LYS A 165 21.48 23.41 -2.09
C LYS A 165 22.17 22.07 -2.36
N ALA A 166 21.52 21.17 -3.05
CA ALA A 166 22.00 19.80 -3.27
C ALA A 166 21.55 19.27 -4.64
N PRO A 167 22.20 19.65 -5.75
CA PRO A 167 21.76 19.34 -7.11
C PRO A 167 21.76 17.81 -7.39
N ALA A 168 22.73 17.07 -6.88
CA ALA A 168 22.80 15.63 -7.07
C ALA A 168 21.62 14.90 -6.40
N LEU A 169 21.25 15.29 -5.20
CA LEU A 169 20.16 14.66 -4.46
C LEU A 169 18.80 15.00 -5.09
N THR A 170 18.61 16.24 -5.51
CA THR A 170 17.37 16.68 -6.18
C THR A 170 17.16 16.03 -7.55
N SER A 171 18.23 15.65 -8.25
CA SER A 171 18.11 14.90 -9.52
C SER A 171 17.71 13.44 -9.31
N ILE A 172 18.07 12.82 -8.18
CA ILE A 172 17.72 11.44 -7.85
C ILE A 172 16.25 11.30 -7.38
N ILE A 173 15.74 12.29 -6.68
CA ILE A 173 14.36 12.25 -6.13
C ILE A 173 13.29 11.99 -7.21
N PRO A 174 13.26 12.69 -8.36
CA PRO A 174 12.30 12.40 -9.42
C PRO A 174 12.42 10.98 -9.96
N LEU A 175 13.63 10.43 -10.07
CA LEU A 175 13.83 9.05 -10.52
C LEU A 175 13.21 8.04 -9.56
N ILE A 176 13.33 8.27 -8.25
CA ILE A 176 12.69 7.40 -7.25
C ILE A 176 11.16 7.57 -7.29
N LEU A 177 10.65 8.78 -7.46
CA LEU A 177 9.20 9.01 -7.62
C LEU A 177 8.64 8.35 -8.88
N LEU A 178 9.35 8.43 -10.00
CA LEU A 178 8.99 7.74 -11.25
C LEU A 178 9.04 6.21 -11.07
N SER A 179 9.99 5.70 -10.30
CA SER A 179 10.05 4.27 -9.99
C SER A 179 8.87 3.84 -9.10
N LEU A 180 8.45 4.64 -8.13
CA LEU A 180 7.21 4.42 -7.38
C LEU A 180 5.99 4.43 -8.31
N GLY A 181 5.92 5.33 -9.27
CA GLY A 181 4.90 5.35 -10.30
C GLY A 181 4.83 4.06 -11.13
N GLY A 182 5.94 3.30 -11.17
CA GLY A 182 6.03 2.05 -11.91
C GLY A 182 6.26 2.24 -13.40
N LEU A 183 7.01 3.27 -13.79
CA LEU A 183 7.39 3.47 -15.18
C LEU A 183 8.52 2.51 -15.60
N PRO A 184 8.43 1.86 -16.77
CA PRO A 184 9.55 1.14 -17.34
C PRO A 184 10.67 2.14 -17.72
N PRO A 185 11.94 1.87 -17.51
CA PRO A 185 12.63 0.65 -17.10
C PRO A 185 12.95 0.55 -15.58
N LEU A 186 12.22 1.24 -14.71
CA LEU A 186 12.54 1.35 -13.29
C LEU A 186 12.04 0.14 -12.48
N THR A 187 12.62 -0.05 -11.29
CA THR A 187 12.37 -1.23 -10.44
C THR A 187 10.92 -1.40 -10.00
N GLY A 188 10.16 -0.32 -9.85
CA GLY A 188 8.75 -0.36 -9.47
C GLY A 188 7.79 -0.89 -10.54
N PHE A 189 8.24 -0.99 -11.80
CA PHE A 189 7.45 -1.58 -12.87
C PHE A 189 7.33 -3.10 -12.75
N LEU A 190 8.43 -3.78 -12.39
CA LEU A 190 8.51 -5.24 -12.35
C LEU A 190 7.42 -5.88 -11.46
N PRO A 191 7.20 -5.46 -10.21
CA PRO A 191 6.15 -6.06 -9.38
C PRO A 191 4.75 -5.81 -9.93
N LYS A 192 4.46 -4.63 -10.47
CA LYS A 192 3.15 -4.34 -11.08
C LYS A 192 2.88 -5.20 -12.30
N TRP A 193 3.88 -5.39 -13.16
CA TRP A 193 3.77 -6.24 -14.33
C TRP A 193 3.52 -7.72 -13.97
N LEU A 194 4.24 -8.26 -12.99
CA LEU A 194 4.03 -9.62 -12.49
C LEU A 194 2.61 -9.79 -11.90
N ILE A 195 2.10 -8.78 -11.20
CA ILE A 195 0.73 -8.79 -10.67
C ILE A 195 -0.29 -8.86 -11.81
N LEU A 196 -0.11 -8.05 -12.86
CA LEU A 196 -1.00 -8.07 -14.03
C LEU A 196 -0.97 -9.43 -14.74
N GLN A 197 0.21 -10.04 -14.88
CA GLN A 197 0.33 -11.40 -15.42
C GLN A 197 -0.41 -12.43 -14.57
N GLU A 198 -0.31 -12.34 -13.26
CA GLU A 198 -0.98 -13.29 -12.37
C GLU A 198 -2.51 -13.13 -12.44
N LEU A 199 -3.02 -11.88 -12.47
CA LEU A 199 -4.44 -11.62 -12.64
C LEU A 199 -4.99 -12.11 -13.99
N THR A 200 -4.21 -12.00 -15.06
CA THR A 200 -4.62 -12.52 -16.38
C THR A 200 -4.64 -14.05 -16.41
N LYS A 201 -3.75 -14.74 -15.70
CA LYS A 201 -3.78 -16.21 -15.56
C LYS A 201 -5.01 -16.70 -14.82
N GLN A 202 -5.60 -15.88 -13.96
CA GLN A 202 -6.80 -16.18 -13.19
C GLN A 202 -8.11 -15.75 -13.89
N ASP A 203 -8.04 -15.43 -15.19
CA ASP A 203 -9.16 -14.95 -16.00
C ASP A 203 -9.83 -13.67 -15.48
N LEU A 204 -9.13 -12.90 -14.62
CA LEU A 204 -9.58 -11.62 -14.07
C LEU A 204 -9.12 -10.43 -14.94
N THR A 205 -9.21 -10.57 -16.27
CA THR A 205 -8.75 -9.56 -17.21
C THR A 205 -9.42 -8.18 -17.02
N PRO A 206 -10.74 -8.05 -16.75
CA PRO A 206 -11.33 -6.73 -16.51
C PRO A 206 -10.80 -6.05 -15.24
N LEU A 207 -10.48 -6.83 -14.21
CA LEU A 207 -9.85 -6.32 -13.00
C LEU A 207 -8.41 -5.82 -13.27
N ALA A 208 -7.65 -6.58 -14.05
CA ALA A 208 -6.30 -6.22 -14.45
C ALA A 208 -6.28 -4.91 -15.26
N THR A 209 -7.25 -4.70 -16.17
CA THR A 209 -7.34 -3.45 -16.94
C THR A 209 -7.67 -2.25 -16.07
N VAL A 210 -8.62 -2.37 -15.13
CA VAL A 210 -8.95 -1.28 -14.20
C VAL A 210 -7.75 -0.96 -13.31
N ALA A 211 -7.05 -1.98 -12.80
CA ALA A 211 -5.84 -1.78 -11.99
C ALA A 211 -4.73 -1.09 -12.81
N ALA A 212 -4.51 -1.49 -14.07
CA ALA A 212 -3.53 -0.86 -14.94
C ALA A 212 -3.86 0.62 -15.21
N LEU A 213 -5.13 0.94 -15.49
CA LEU A 213 -5.58 2.33 -15.66
C LEU A 213 -5.40 3.16 -14.39
N SER A 214 -5.68 2.58 -13.21
CA SER A 214 -5.45 3.26 -11.93
C SER A 214 -3.97 3.57 -11.65
N ALA A 215 -3.05 2.81 -12.23
CA ALA A 215 -1.61 3.04 -12.07
C ALA A 215 -1.08 4.21 -12.91
N LEU A 216 -1.84 4.65 -13.92
CA LEU A 216 -1.50 5.81 -14.76
C LEU A 216 -1.96 7.14 -14.13
N LEU A 217 -2.83 7.08 -13.13
CA LEU A 217 -3.26 8.23 -12.32
C LEU A 217 -2.23 8.55 -11.25
#